data_e3a220a0c3f558de24e317268045de8c
#
_entry.id   e3a220a0c3f558de24e317268045de8c
#
_cell.length_a   1.000
_cell.length_b   1.000
_cell.length_c   1.000
_cell.angle_alpha   90.00
_cell.angle_beta   90.00
_cell.angle_gamma   90.00
#
_symmetry.space_group_name_H-M   'P 1'
#
loop_
_entity.id
_entity.type
_entity.pdbx_description
1 polymer ?
#
loop_
_entity_poly.entity_id
_entity_poly.type
_entity_poly.pdbx_seq_one_letter_code
_entity_poly.pdbx_strand_id
1 'polypeptide(L)'
;MKTRAAVLRKGGEPWELTELDLDEPKAGEVLIRYEAAGLCHSDEHIRGTGTARLPLVGGHEGAGVIEKTGPAVTRVKTGDRVACSYIPVCGTCRYCSTGHQNLCDAGKNAAIGCLVDGTFRFHQNGEDLGGMCVLGTFSQRAIISEWSCVKIEDDIPFELAALVSCGVTTGFCSSIYAADVRPGDTVVVFGTGGVGINAVQGARYAGGKNVIAIDPVEFKREQAMELGATHAFAGPEEAKETLVNLTRGQLADKVICTVGEMNNDVVKAAVDMTGKAGTVVITGVGYYDMVLPGGILIGYHRRMQGALFGGANPLYDIPMILGLWQSGDIKLTELVTQRYTLDQVNEGYQDMMDGKNIRGVIIHEH
;
A
#
# COMPACT_ATOMS: atom_id res chain seq x y z
N MET A 1 17.82 -15.44 -18.10
CA MET A 1 18.93 -14.82 -17.35
C MET A 1 18.82 -15.20 -15.87
N LYS A 2 19.84 -14.82 -15.04
CA LYS A 2 19.75 -15.05 -13.59
C LYS A 2 19.33 -13.76 -12.86
N THR A 3 18.61 -13.93 -11.74
CA THR A 3 18.26 -12.83 -10.82
C THR A 3 18.33 -13.32 -9.38
N ARG A 4 18.86 -12.50 -8.48
CA ARG A 4 18.87 -12.78 -7.06
C ARG A 4 17.56 -12.29 -6.44
N ALA A 5 16.95 -13.10 -5.57
CA ALA A 5 15.63 -12.82 -5.02
C ALA A 5 15.47 -13.37 -3.60
N ALA A 6 14.52 -12.79 -2.85
CA ALA A 6 14.02 -13.32 -1.59
C ALA A 6 12.70 -14.07 -1.85
N VAL A 7 12.68 -15.36 -1.50
CA VAL A 7 11.62 -16.32 -1.81
C VAL A 7 10.97 -16.84 -0.54
N LEU A 8 9.66 -16.87 -0.49
CA LEU A 8 8.89 -17.60 0.51
C LEU A 8 8.62 -19.02 -0.02
N ARG A 9 9.19 -20.03 0.66
CA ARG A 9 8.99 -21.44 0.32
C ARG A 9 7.76 -22.03 1.01
N LYS A 10 7.55 -21.63 2.25
CA LYS A 10 6.46 -22.13 3.09
C LYS A 10 5.98 -21.04 4.03
N GLY A 11 4.67 -21.02 4.29
CA GLY A 11 4.07 -20.08 5.24
C GLY A 11 4.70 -20.17 6.62
N GLY A 12 4.96 -19.03 7.25
CA GLY A 12 5.60 -18.89 8.56
C GLY A 12 7.13 -18.96 8.54
N GLU A 13 7.76 -19.32 7.41
CA GLU A 13 9.22 -19.37 7.31
C GLU A 13 9.81 -17.98 6.94
N PRO A 14 11.10 -17.74 7.23
CA PRO A 14 11.79 -16.53 6.76
C PRO A 14 11.92 -16.52 5.24
N TRP A 15 12.12 -15.33 4.67
CA TRP A 15 12.48 -15.13 3.28
C TRP A 15 13.84 -15.76 3.00
N GLU A 16 13.90 -16.68 2.03
CA GLU A 16 15.12 -17.35 1.58
C GLU A 16 15.76 -16.56 0.44
N LEU A 17 17.03 -16.17 0.60
CA LEU A 17 17.79 -15.52 -0.46
C LEU A 17 18.35 -16.57 -1.41
N THR A 18 18.04 -16.46 -2.68
CA THR A 18 18.47 -17.43 -3.67
C THR A 18 18.61 -16.80 -5.07
N GLU A 19 19.25 -17.52 -5.97
CA GLU A 19 19.33 -17.17 -7.39
C GLU A 19 18.26 -17.94 -8.18
N LEU A 20 17.51 -17.23 -9.03
CA LEU A 20 16.45 -17.75 -9.87
C LEU A 20 16.80 -17.59 -11.35
N ASP A 21 16.26 -18.48 -12.16
CA ASP A 21 16.16 -18.31 -13.60
C ASP A 21 15.00 -17.37 -13.92
N LEU A 22 15.26 -16.37 -14.75
CA LEU A 22 14.27 -15.40 -15.21
C LEU A 22 14.13 -15.50 -16.73
N ASP A 23 12.88 -15.61 -17.18
CA ASP A 23 12.53 -15.66 -18.61
C ASP A 23 12.84 -14.35 -19.35
N GLU A 24 12.67 -14.39 -20.68
CA GLU A 24 12.60 -13.19 -21.52
C GLU A 24 11.20 -12.61 -21.53
N PRO A 25 11.04 -11.27 -21.68
CA PRO A 25 9.73 -10.64 -21.72
C PRO A 25 8.94 -11.04 -22.99
N LYS A 26 7.71 -11.52 -22.79
CA LYS A 26 6.75 -11.80 -23.86
C LYS A 26 6.00 -10.55 -24.30
N ALA A 27 4.99 -10.71 -25.16
CA ALA A 27 4.16 -9.59 -25.64
C ALA A 27 3.45 -8.86 -24.48
N GLY A 28 3.59 -7.53 -24.42
CA GLY A 28 3.03 -6.69 -23.36
C GLY A 28 3.78 -6.77 -22.02
N GLU A 29 4.96 -7.39 -22.00
CA GLU A 29 5.80 -7.54 -20.80
C GLU A 29 7.10 -6.76 -20.92
N VAL A 30 7.67 -6.43 -19.78
CA VAL A 30 8.95 -5.72 -19.70
C VAL A 30 9.88 -6.41 -18.70
N LEU A 31 11.17 -6.36 -18.96
CA LEU A 31 12.21 -6.63 -17.98
C LEU A 31 12.48 -5.34 -17.22
N ILE A 32 12.22 -5.34 -15.93
CA ILE A 32 12.56 -4.26 -15.01
C ILE A 32 13.78 -4.65 -14.17
N ARG A 33 14.68 -3.70 -13.97
CA ARG A 33 15.68 -3.72 -12.92
C ARG A 33 15.18 -2.86 -11.78
N TYR A 34 14.90 -3.49 -10.63
CA TYR A 34 14.45 -2.76 -9.44
C TYR A 34 15.61 -2.01 -8.80
N GLU A 35 15.43 -0.75 -8.48
CA GLU A 35 16.36 0.08 -7.72
C GLU A 35 15.97 0.14 -6.24
N ALA A 36 14.67 0.13 -5.96
CA ALA A 36 14.14 0.15 -4.61
C ALA A 36 12.86 -0.69 -4.47
N ALA A 37 12.67 -1.27 -3.28
CA ALA A 37 11.44 -1.96 -2.89
C ALA A 37 11.03 -1.59 -1.47
N GLY A 38 9.75 -1.22 -1.26
CA GLY A 38 9.19 -0.93 0.06
C GLY A 38 8.85 -2.21 0.83
N LEU A 39 9.07 -2.19 2.15
CA LEU A 39 8.59 -3.23 3.05
C LEU A 39 7.17 -2.88 3.50
N CYS A 40 6.23 -3.79 3.31
CA CYS A 40 4.83 -3.59 3.62
C CYS A 40 4.27 -4.70 4.53
N HIS A 41 3.34 -4.35 5.40
CA HIS A 41 2.68 -5.33 6.29
C HIS A 41 1.93 -6.43 5.52
N SER A 42 1.51 -6.14 4.29
CA SER A 42 0.84 -7.12 3.42
C SER A 42 1.74 -8.31 3.05
N ASP A 43 3.06 -8.12 2.95
CA ASP A 43 4.01 -9.21 2.72
C ASP A 43 4.06 -10.14 3.94
N GLU A 44 4.02 -9.58 5.16
CA GLU A 44 3.96 -10.34 6.41
C GLU A 44 2.65 -11.11 6.56
N HIS A 45 1.52 -10.55 6.15
CA HIS A 45 0.26 -11.29 6.12
C HIS A 45 0.35 -12.52 5.22
N ILE A 46 0.93 -12.39 4.03
CA ILE A 46 1.13 -13.53 3.12
C ILE A 46 2.11 -14.53 3.72
N ARG A 47 3.22 -14.04 4.29
CA ARG A 47 4.21 -14.90 4.96
C ARG A 47 3.60 -15.67 6.13
N GLY A 48 2.83 -15.00 6.99
CA GLY A 48 2.21 -15.61 8.17
C GLY A 48 1.08 -16.58 7.85
N THR A 49 0.23 -16.26 6.87
CA THR A 49 -0.97 -17.05 6.55
C THR A 49 -0.74 -18.13 5.50
N GLY A 50 0.28 -17.97 4.63
CA GLY A 50 0.52 -18.87 3.51
C GLY A 50 -0.63 -18.90 2.48
N THR A 51 -1.43 -17.84 2.41
CA THR A 51 -2.64 -17.78 1.55
C THR A 51 -2.34 -17.62 0.06
N ALA A 52 -1.11 -17.22 -0.29
CA ALA A 52 -0.67 -17.15 -1.69
C ALA A 52 -0.20 -18.54 -2.18
N ARG A 53 -0.15 -18.73 -3.51
CA ARG A 53 0.53 -19.88 -4.09
C ARG A 53 2.04 -19.79 -3.78
N LEU A 54 2.61 -20.84 -3.23
CA LEU A 54 4.03 -20.97 -2.93
C LEU A 54 4.68 -21.98 -3.89
N PRO A 55 6.00 -21.85 -4.21
CA PRO A 55 6.90 -20.80 -3.75
C PRO A 55 6.65 -19.44 -4.44
N LEU A 56 7.01 -18.35 -3.75
CA LEU A 56 6.68 -16.98 -4.16
C LEU A 56 7.88 -16.05 -3.94
N VAL A 57 8.26 -15.28 -4.96
CA VAL A 57 9.15 -14.12 -4.82
C VAL A 57 8.38 -12.99 -4.15
N GLY A 58 8.89 -12.49 -3.03
CA GLY A 58 8.22 -11.48 -2.21
C GLY A 58 8.23 -10.07 -2.80
N GLY A 59 7.53 -9.18 -2.10
CA GLY A 59 7.50 -7.75 -2.38
C GLY A 59 6.52 -7.34 -3.48
N HIS A 60 5.84 -6.21 -3.22
CA HIS A 60 4.84 -5.65 -4.15
C HIS A 60 4.91 -4.12 -4.26
N GLU A 61 5.82 -3.49 -3.55
CA GLU A 61 6.15 -2.07 -3.68
C GLU A 61 7.50 -1.95 -4.40
N GLY A 62 7.54 -1.41 -5.60
CA GLY A 62 8.79 -1.35 -6.34
C GLY A 62 8.89 -0.18 -7.28
N ALA A 63 10.13 0.24 -7.51
CA ALA A 63 10.50 1.21 -8.54
C ALA A 63 11.84 0.84 -9.16
N GLY A 64 12.00 1.17 -10.42
CA GLY A 64 13.21 0.80 -11.15
C GLY A 64 13.26 1.32 -12.58
N VAL A 65 14.14 0.72 -13.35
CA VAL A 65 14.40 1.09 -14.75
C VAL A 65 14.02 -0.06 -15.68
N ILE A 66 13.36 0.23 -16.77
CA ILE A 66 13.04 -0.74 -17.82
C ILE A 66 14.32 -1.07 -18.59
N GLU A 67 14.81 -2.30 -18.50
CA GLU A 67 16.01 -2.77 -19.22
C GLU A 67 15.66 -3.31 -20.62
N LYS A 68 14.48 -3.93 -20.78
CA LYS A 68 14.03 -4.51 -22.05
C LYS A 68 12.52 -4.52 -22.16
N THR A 69 12.01 -4.34 -23.38
CA THR A 69 10.59 -4.48 -23.69
C THR A 69 10.34 -5.70 -24.57
N GLY A 70 9.29 -6.44 -24.27
CA GLY A 70 8.76 -7.47 -25.15
C GLY A 70 8.00 -6.89 -26.34
N PRO A 71 7.55 -7.75 -27.28
CA PRO A 71 6.72 -7.29 -28.40
C PRO A 71 5.44 -6.60 -27.91
N ALA A 72 4.92 -5.66 -28.73
CA ALA A 72 3.66 -4.93 -28.51
C ALA A 72 3.60 -4.07 -27.22
N VAL A 73 4.71 -3.86 -26.52
CA VAL A 73 4.78 -2.88 -25.41
C VAL A 73 4.68 -1.47 -26.00
N THR A 74 3.79 -0.68 -25.44
CA THR A 74 3.50 0.69 -25.94
C THR A 74 3.57 1.76 -24.86
N ARG A 75 3.40 1.37 -23.57
CA ARG A 75 3.30 2.31 -22.45
C ARG A 75 4.66 2.85 -22.00
N VAL A 76 5.69 2.03 -22.09
CA VAL A 76 7.05 2.34 -21.65
C VAL A 76 8.07 1.85 -22.67
N LYS A 77 9.30 2.33 -22.56
CA LYS A 77 10.46 1.93 -23.38
C LYS A 77 11.66 1.66 -22.50
N THR A 78 12.66 0.99 -23.06
CA THR A 78 13.98 0.82 -22.42
C THR A 78 14.56 2.16 -21.99
N GLY A 79 15.05 2.22 -20.75
CA GLY A 79 15.57 3.40 -20.07
C GLY A 79 14.52 4.20 -19.29
N ASP A 80 13.22 3.96 -19.48
CA ASP A 80 12.20 4.65 -18.68
C ASP A 80 12.29 4.25 -17.21
N ARG A 81 12.14 5.24 -16.33
CA ARG A 81 12.01 5.09 -14.87
C ARG A 81 10.54 4.89 -14.52
N VAL A 82 10.24 3.93 -13.68
CA VAL A 82 8.86 3.58 -13.33
C VAL A 82 8.67 3.30 -11.85
N ALA A 83 7.51 3.66 -11.31
CA ALA A 83 6.91 3.06 -10.14
C ALA A 83 6.01 1.90 -10.57
N CYS A 84 5.91 0.84 -9.76
CA CYS A 84 5.18 -0.37 -10.14
C CYS A 84 3.88 -0.49 -9.37
N SER A 85 2.74 -0.24 -10.01
CA SER A 85 1.44 -0.51 -9.41
C SER A 85 1.23 -2.01 -9.22
N TYR A 86 0.93 -2.43 -7.98
CA TYR A 86 0.65 -3.83 -7.66
C TYR A 86 -0.68 -4.34 -8.24
N ILE A 87 -1.54 -3.44 -8.71
CA ILE A 87 -2.67 -3.76 -9.56
C ILE A 87 -2.33 -3.32 -10.98
N PRO A 88 -2.18 -4.24 -11.94
CA PRO A 88 -2.01 -3.89 -13.35
C PRO A 88 -3.23 -3.14 -13.86
N VAL A 89 -3.03 -2.07 -14.66
CA VAL A 89 -4.12 -1.24 -15.19
C VAL A 89 -4.19 -1.39 -16.69
N CYS A 90 -5.11 -2.22 -17.21
CA CYS A 90 -5.25 -2.45 -18.65
C CYS A 90 -5.87 -1.26 -19.40
N GLY A 91 -6.63 -0.39 -18.72
CA GLY A 91 -7.31 0.78 -19.32
C GLY A 91 -8.62 0.49 -20.03
N THR A 92 -8.94 -0.78 -20.34
CA THR A 92 -10.07 -1.16 -21.22
C THR A 92 -11.16 -1.99 -20.57
N CYS A 93 -10.89 -2.65 -19.42
CA CYS A 93 -11.92 -3.42 -18.72
C CYS A 93 -12.99 -2.51 -18.11
N ARG A 94 -14.12 -3.10 -17.71
CA ARG A 94 -15.23 -2.36 -17.09
C ARG A 94 -14.75 -1.44 -15.95
N TYR A 95 -13.93 -1.97 -15.05
CA TYR A 95 -13.47 -1.20 -13.89
C TYR A 95 -12.57 -0.03 -14.28
N CYS A 96 -11.62 -0.25 -15.17
CA CYS A 96 -10.76 0.85 -15.66
C CYS A 96 -11.58 1.94 -16.36
N SER A 97 -12.55 1.56 -17.20
CA SER A 97 -13.36 2.52 -17.97
C SER A 97 -14.40 3.28 -17.13
N THR A 98 -14.65 2.84 -15.90
CA THR A 98 -15.57 3.51 -14.98
C THR A 98 -14.86 4.22 -13.81
N GLY A 99 -13.52 4.41 -13.89
CA GLY A 99 -12.75 5.12 -12.86
C GLY A 99 -12.36 4.28 -11.63
N HIS A 100 -12.41 2.95 -11.74
CA HIS A 100 -12.05 2.01 -10.67
C HIS A 100 -10.82 1.18 -11.07
N GLN A 101 -9.72 1.84 -11.45
CA GLN A 101 -8.50 1.17 -11.92
C GLN A 101 -7.91 0.24 -10.86
N ASN A 102 -8.09 0.55 -9.57
CA ASN A 102 -7.71 -0.30 -8.45
C ASN A 102 -8.40 -1.69 -8.44
N LEU A 103 -9.44 -1.88 -9.24
CA LEU A 103 -10.18 -3.13 -9.40
C LEU A 103 -10.01 -3.77 -10.78
N CYS A 104 -8.95 -3.39 -11.51
CA CYS A 104 -8.72 -3.89 -12.87
C CYS A 104 -8.68 -5.42 -12.94
N ASP A 105 -9.40 -5.99 -13.91
CA ASP A 105 -9.47 -7.45 -14.12
C ASP A 105 -8.11 -8.10 -14.40
N ALA A 106 -7.12 -7.35 -14.87
CA ALA A 106 -5.75 -7.83 -15.06
C ALA A 106 -5.04 -8.20 -13.74
N GLY A 107 -5.53 -7.70 -12.60
CA GLY A 107 -5.05 -8.05 -11.26
C GLY A 107 -5.53 -9.40 -10.72
N LYS A 108 -6.37 -10.13 -11.44
CA LYS A 108 -6.95 -11.43 -10.98
C LYS A 108 -5.93 -12.48 -10.55
N ASN A 109 -4.73 -12.41 -11.10
CA ASN A 109 -3.64 -13.34 -10.82
C ASN A 109 -2.72 -12.90 -9.67
N ALA A 110 -2.99 -11.78 -9.00
CA ALA A 110 -2.11 -11.22 -7.97
C ALA A 110 -1.78 -12.20 -6.82
N ALA A 111 -2.78 -12.99 -6.38
CA ALA A 111 -2.60 -14.01 -5.34
C ALA A 111 -1.87 -15.28 -5.82
N ILE A 112 -1.90 -15.55 -7.13
CA ILE A 112 -1.21 -16.70 -7.73
C ILE A 112 0.23 -16.33 -8.09
N GLY A 113 0.45 -15.06 -8.49
CA GLY A 113 1.75 -14.53 -8.89
C GLY A 113 2.19 -14.87 -10.30
N CYS A 114 1.29 -15.41 -11.16
CA CYS A 114 1.54 -15.57 -12.59
C CYS A 114 1.11 -14.32 -13.37
N LEU A 115 1.72 -14.06 -14.52
CA LEU A 115 1.38 -12.91 -15.35
C LEU A 115 0.01 -13.07 -16.02
N VAL A 116 -0.38 -12.06 -16.80
CA VAL A 116 -1.72 -11.98 -17.41
C VAL A 116 -2.04 -13.20 -18.31
N ASP A 117 -1.00 -13.78 -18.93
CA ASP A 117 -1.11 -14.98 -19.77
C ASP A 117 -1.27 -16.29 -18.95
N GLY A 118 -1.26 -16.21 -17.62
CA GLY A 118 -1.39 -17.36 -16.71
C GLY A 118 -0.11 -18.17 -16.55
N THR A 119 1.04 -17.67 -17.02
CA THR A 119 2.34 -18.35 -16.89
C THR A 119 3.30 -17.58 -16.00
N PHE A 120 4.33 -18.27 -15.50
CA PHE A 120 5.33 -17.72 -14.59
C PHE A 120 6.56 -17.25 -15.36
N ARG A 121 7.42 -16.44 -14.72
CA ARG A 121 8.68 -15.93 -15.29
C ARG A 121 9.86 -16.19 -14.38
N PHE A 122 9.64 -16.55 -13.13
CA PHE A 122 10.67 -17.01 -12.21
C PHE A 122 10.65 -18.52 -12.14
N HIS A 123 11.84 -19.15 -12.24
CA HIS A 123 11.99 -20.60 -12.21
C HIS A 123 13.20 -20.98 -11.36
N GLN A 124 13.15 -22.14 -10.73
CA GLN A 124 14.30 -22.75 -10.07
C GLN A 124 14.19 -24.27 -10.11
N ASN A 125 15.23 -24.95 -10.59
CA ASN A 125 15.28 -26.43 -10.66
C ASN A 125 14.07 -27.07 -11.36
N GLY A 126 13.50 -26.39 -12.34
CA GLY A 126 12.30 -26.87 -13.08
C GLY A 126 10.98 -26.58 -12.39
N GLU A 127 10.98 -25.88 -11.25
CA GLU A 127 9.79 -25.41 -10.55
C GLU A 127 9.48 -23.96 -10.90
N ASP A 128 8.19 -23.65 -11.11
CA ASP A 128 7.68 -22.30 -11.34
C ASP A 128 7.43 -21.57 -10.03
N LEU A 129 7.97 -20.35 -9.89
CA LEU A 129 7.73 -19.47 -8.77
C LEU A 129 6.83 -18.29 -9.16
N GLY A 130 5.89 -17.93 -8.28
CA GLY A 130 5.09 -16.71 -8.43
C GLY A 130 5.89 -15.46 -8.09
N GLY A 131 5.48 -14.31 -8.64
CA GLY A 131 5.89 -12.99 -8.15
C GLY A 131 4.74 -12.36 -7.36
N MET A 132 4.94 -11.97 -6.13
CA MET A 132 3.89 -11.35 -5.31
C MET A 132 3.26 -10.18 -6.04
N CYS A 133 1.92 -10.15 -6.10
CA CYS A 133 1.14 -9.14 -6.83
C CYS A 133 1.60 -8.96 -8.30
N VAL A 134 2.05 -10.04 -8.94
CA VAL A 134 2.61 -10.10 -10.31
C VAL A 134 3.84 -9.22 -10.53
N LEU A 135 4.51 -8.81 -9.45
CA LEU A 135 5.70 -7.95 -9.43
C LEU A 135 6.95 -8.66 -8.89
N GLY A 136 6.89 -9.22 -7.66
CA GLY A 136 8.04 -9.85 -7.03
C GLY A 136 9.21 -8.88 -6.80
N THR A 137 8.97 -7.76 -6.13
CA THR A 137 9.93 -6.64 -6.02
C THR A 137 11.12 -6.95 -5.11
N PHE A 138 11.11 -8.07 -4.36
CA PHE A 138 12.27 -8.57 -3.64
C PHE A 138 13.17 -9.41 -4.55
N SER A 139 13.32 -8.99 -5.79
CA SER A 139 14.31 -9.49 -6.74
C SER A 139 15.05 -8.33 -7.40
N GLN A 140 16.30 -8.55 -7.81
CA GLN A 140 17.04 -7.50 -8.52
C GLN A 140 16.40 -7.18 -9.88
N ARG A 141 15.83 -8.20 -10.54
CA ARG A 141 15.14 -8.09 -11.83
C ARG A 141 13.90 -8.96 -11.86
N ALA A 142 12.89 -8.49 -12.55
CA ALA A 142 11.66 -9.24 -12.81
C ALA A 142 11.13 -9.00 -14.23
N ILE A 143 10.30 -9.92 -14.70
CA ILE A 143 9.42 -9.68 -15.85
C ILE A 143 8.05 -9.33 -15.32
N ILE A 144 7.55 -8.16 -15.71
CA ILE A 144 6.24 -7.66 -15.28
C ILE A 144 5.43 -7.20 -16.50
N SER A 145 4.11 -7.06 -16.32
CA SER A 145 3.25 -6.46 -17.34
C SER A 145 3.55 -4.97 -17.49
N GLU A 146 3.56 -4.43 -18.73
CA GLU A 146 3.58 -2.98 -18.95
C GLU A 146 2.42 -2.26 -18.24
N TRP A 147 1.32 -2.97 -17.97
CA TRP A 147 0.15 -2.42 -17.27
C TRP A 147 0.40 -2.13 -15.79
N SER A 148 1.45 -2.69 -15.21
CA SER A 148 1.92 -2.35 -13.86
C SER A 148 2.87 -1.15 -13.85
N CYS A 149 3.38 -0.71 -15.00
CA CYS A 149 4.36 0.36 -15.09
C CYS A 149 3.70 1.74 -15.10
N VAL A 150 4.08 2.59 -14.17
CA VAL A 150 3.73 4.02 -14.11
C VAL A 150 5.01 4.82 -14.26
N LYS A 151 5.14 5.52 -15.39
CA LYS A 151 6.32 6.33 -15.67
C LYS A 151 6.45 7.47 -14.66
N ILE A 152 7.67 7.71 -14.19
CA ILE A 152 8.02 8.79 -13.27
C ILE A 152 9.08 9.70 -13.87
N GLU A 153 9.18 10.94 -13.37
CA GLU A 153 10.19 11.91 -13.78
C GLU A 153 11.59 11.51 -13.29
N ASP A 154 12.62 12.02 -13.99
CA ASP A 154 14.02 11.61 -13.76
C ASP A 154 14.58 12.05 -12.40
N ASP A 155 14.03 13.09 -11.80
CA ASP A 155 14.43 13.63 -10.50
C ASP A 155 13.74 12.96 -9.30
N ILE A 156 12.78 12.05 -9.53
CA ILE A 156 12.11 11.31 -8.46
C ILE A 156 13.05 10.23 -7.89
N PRO A 157 13.37 10.22 -6.59
CA PRO A 157 14.11 9.14 -5.95
C PRO A 157 13.34 7.82 -6.02
N PHE A 158 14.02 6.72 -6.39
CA PHE A 158 13.36 5.41 -6.51
C PHE A 158 12.76 4.91 -5.19
N GLU A 159 13.37 5.23 -4.05
CA GLU A 159 12.83 4.87 -2.74
C GLU A 159 11.44 5.49 -2.50
N LEU A 160 11.22 6.75 -2.91
CA LEU A 160 9.91 7.38 -2.82
C LEU A 160 8.94 6.81 -3.85
N ALA A 161 9.41 6.58 -5.07
CA ALA A 161 8.63 5.95 -6.12
C ALA A 161 8.16 4.53 -5.72
N ALA A 162 8.99 3.75 -5.02
CA ALA A 162 8.59 2.46 -4.47
C ALA A 162 7.47 2.59 -3.43
N LEU A 163 7.54 3.56 -2.52
CA LEU A 163 6.54 3.76 -1.48
C LEU A 163 5.18 4.22 -2.02
N VAL A 164 5.17 5.06 -3.06
CA VAL A 164 3.91 5.51 -3.68
C VAL A 164 3.23 4.40 -4.48
N SER A 165 3.92 3.32 -4.79
CA SER A 165 3.35 2.20 -5.54
C SER A 165 2.31 1.39 -4.74
N CYS A 166 2.29 1.51 -3.40
CA CYS A 166 1.27 0.88 -2.54
C CYS A 166 0.91 1.75 -1.32
N GLY A 167 1.74 1.74 -0.27
CA GLY A 167 1.34 2.24 1.05
C GLY A 167 0.99 3.72 1.09
N VAL A 168 1.74 4.57 0.40
CA VAL A 168 1.47 6.02 0.32
C VAL A 168 0.14 6.26 -0.40
N THR A 169 -0.01 5.74 -1.60
CA THR A 169 -1.22 5.91 -2.41
C THR A 169 -2.44 5.33 -1.70
N THR A 170 -2.31 4.15 -1.10
CA THR A 170 -3.40 3.53 -0.32
C THR A 170 -3.88 4.46 0.80
N GLY A 171 -2.97 5.00 1.61
CA GLY A 171 -3.33 5.86 2.73
C GLY A 171 -3.91 7.19 2.26
N PHE A 172 -3.21 7.89 1.39
CA PHE A 172 -3.62 9.20 0.87
C PHE A 172 -4.99 9.13 0.19
N CYS A 173 -5.17 8.18 -0.73
CA CYS A 173 -6.43 8.02 -1.46
C CYS A 173 -7.56 7.47 -0.58
N SER A 174 -7.27 6.75 0.52
CA SER A 174 -8.30 6.38 1.50
C SER A 174 -9.00 7.61 2.09
N SER A 175 -8.27 8.70 2.29
CA SER A 175 -8.85 9.97 2.74
C SER A 175 -9.57 10.71 1.60
N ILE A 176 -8.94 10.81 0.41
CA ILE A 176 -9.45 11.61 -0.69
C ILE A 176 -10.68 10.95 -1.35
N TYR A 177 -10.60 9.65 -1.65
CA TYR A 177 -11.66 8.97 -2.40
C TYR A 177 -12.56 8.10 -1.52
N ALA A 178 -11.98 7.18 -0.74
CA ALA A 178 -12.81 6.25 0.00
C ALA A 178 -13.59 6.94 1.15
N ALA A 179 -12.95 7.79 1.93
CA ALA A 179 -13.61 8.56 2.97
C ALA A 179 -14.33 9.80 2.41
N ASP A 180 -13.91 10.32 1.24
CA ASP A 180 -14.40 11.58 0.67
C ASP A 180 -14.31 12.70 1.72
N VAL A 181 -13.10 12.92 2.25
CA VAL A 181 -12.84 13.97 3.25
C VAL A 181 -13.05 15.34 2.59
N ARG A 182 -13.73 16.22 3.30
CA ARG A 182 -14.06 17.56 2.81
C ARG A 182 -13.54 18.63 3.77
N PRO A 183 -13.37 19.88 3.28
CA PRO A 183 -13.02 21.00 4.14
C PRO A 183 -13.96 21.14 5.33
N GLY A 184 -13.38 21.14 6.53
CA GLY A 184 -14.12 21.27 7.79
C GLY A 184 -14.40 19.94 8.51
N ASP A 185 -14.23 18.78 7.85
CA ASP A 185 -14.46 17.46 8.46
C ASP A 185 -13.55 17.22 9.67
N THR A 186 -14.07 16.46 10.62
CA THR A 186 -13.30 15.79 11.68
C THR A 186 -13.03 14.35 11.26
N VAL A 187 -11.74 14.01 11.15
CA VAL A 187 -11.25 12.71 10.68
C VAL A 187 -10.52 12.00 11.81
N VAL A 188 -10.82 10.73 12.03
CA VAL A 188 -10.08 9.86 12.94
C VAL A 188 -9.37 8.79 12.12
N VAL A 189 -8.07 8.59 12.36
CA VAL A 189 -7.25 7.56 11.71
C VAL A 189 -6.77 6.57 12.76
N PHE A 190 -7.19 5.31 12.65
CA PHE A 190 -6.73 4.21 13.48
C PHE A 190 -5.51 3.53 12.85
N GLY A 191 -4.38 3.52 13.58
CA GLY A 191 -3.08 3.05 13.11
C GLY A 191 -2.38 4.10 12.25
N THR A 192 -1.20 4.55 12.66
CA THR A 192 -0.38 5.54 11.94
C THR A 192 0.95 4.95 11.46
N GLY A 193 0.92 3.67 11.05
CA GLY A 193 1.99 3.05 10.28
C GLY A 193 2.04 3.57 8.84
N GLY A 194 2.74 2.85 7.96
CA GLY A 194 3.01 3.30 6.59
C GLY A 194 1.80 3.70 5.74
N VAL A 195 0.63 3.11 5.97
CA VAL A 195 -0.63 3.49 5.31
C VAL A 195 -1.31 4.66 6.05
N GLY A 196 -1.49 4.53 7.37
CA GLY A 196 -2.26 5.49 8.14
C GLY A 196 -1.62 6.87 8.24
N ILE A 197 -0.30 6.96 8.26
CA ILE A 197 0.41 8.24 8.24
C ILE A 197 0.08 9.02 6.95
N ASN A 198 -0.10 8.33 5.84
CA ASN A 198 -0.49 8.94 4.58
C ASN A 198 -2.01 9.23 4.50
N ALA A 199 -2.83 8.47 5.24
CA ALA A 199 -4.24 8.85 5.45
C ALA A 199 -4.35 10.15 6.24
N VAL A 200 -3.48 10.38 7.24
CA VAL A 200 -3.37 11.67 7.96
C VAL A 200 -3.02 12.80 7.00
N GLN A 201 -1.98 12.63 6.18
CA GLN A 201 -1.60 13.64 5.18
C GLN A 201 -2.73 13.91 4.18
N GLY A 202 -3.36 12.86 3.64
CA GLY A 202 -4.50 12.99 2.73
C GLY A 202 -5.69 13.71 3.35
N ALA A 203 -6.00 13.43 4.62
CA ALA A 203 -7.07 14.12 5.35
C ALA A 203 -6.76 15.62 5.54
N ARG A 204 -5.51 15.98 5.85
CA ARG A 204 -5.09 17.38 5.94
C ARG A 204 -5.14 18.08 4.59
N TYR A 205 -4.63 17.45 3.55
CA TYR A 205 -4.65 17.96 2.18
C TYR A 205 -6.08 18.22 1.68
N ALA A 206 -7.02 17.33 2.00
CA ALA A 206 -8.44 17.50 1.67
C ALA A 206 -9.15 18.63 2.47
N GLY A 207 -8.47 19.25 3.44
CA GLY A 207 -9.03 20.32 4.26
C GLY A 207 -9.69 19.84 5.55
N GLY A 208 -9.43 18.63 6.00
CA GLY A 208 -9.86 18.12 7.30
C GLY A 208 -9.49 19.11 8.42
N LYS A 209 -10.48 19.58 9.19
CA LYS A 209 -10.28 20.56 10.25
C LYS A 209 -9.58 19.96 11.45
N ASN A 210 -10.10 18.84 11.92
CA ASN A 210 -9.49 18.05 12.98
C ASN A 210 -9.06 16.72 12.39
N VAL A 211 -7.80 16.34 12.52
CA VAL A 211 -7.28 15.04 12.12
C VAL A 211 -6.69 14.39 13.37
N ILE A 212 -7.37 13.39 13.88
CA ILE A 212 -7.06 12.70 15.13
C ILE A 212 -6.40 11.36 14.78
N ALA A 213 -5.15 11.19 15.20
CA ALA A 213 -4.38 9.96 15.04
C ALA A 213 -4.51 9.08 16.29
N ILE A 214 -4.72 7.78 16.10
CA ILE A 214 -4.76 6.80 17.20
C ILE A 214 -3.78 5.68 16.89
N ASP A 215 -2.70 5.58 17.69
CA ASP A 215 -1.68 4.55 17.56
C ASP A 215 -1.05 4.26 18.94
N PRO A 216 -0.88 3.00 19.36
CA PRO A 216 -0.29 2.67 20.67
C PRO A 216 1.19 3.05 20.75
N VAL A 217 1.90 3.14 19.62
CA VAL A 217 3.35 3.43 19.57
C VAL A 217 3.60 4.95 19.62
N GLU A 218 4.31 5.42 20.64
CA GLU A 218 4.57 6.85 20.85
C GLU A 218 5.27 7.51 19.67
N PHE A 219 6.36 6.92 19.17
CA PHE A 219 7.09 7.40 17.99
C PHE A 219 6.16 7.62 16.78
N LYS A 220 5.20 6.72 16.52
CA LYS A 220 4.25 6.86 15.41
C LYS A 220 3.27 8.01 15.64
N ARG A 221 2.87 8.26 16.88
CA ARG A 221 2.03 9.43 17.23
C ARG A 221 2.76 10.75 17.02
N GLU A 222 4.04 10.83 17.41
CA GLU A 222 4.89 12.00 17.16
C GLU A 222 5.02 12.27 15.67
N GLN A 223 5.33 11.26 14.89
CA GLN A 223 5.40 11.38 13.43
C GLN A 223 4.04 11.79 12.81
N ALA A 224 2.93 11.29 13.33
CA ALA A 224 1.61 11.70 12.86
C ALA A 224 1.35 13.20 13.09
N MET A 225 1.78 13.74 14.25
CA MET A 225 1.68 15.18 14.54
C MET A 225 2.53 16.01 13.57
N GLU A 226 3.76 15.59 13.26
CA GLU A 226 4.64 16.26 12.30
C GLU A 226 4.11 16.23 10.86
N LEU A 227 3.34 15.18 10.53
CA LEU A 227 2.81 14.92 9.19
C LEU A 227 1.34 15.34 9.03
N GLY A 228 0.80 16.10 9.98
CA GLY A 228 -0.47 16.81 9.80
C GLY A 228 -1.61 16.41 10.73
N ALA A 229 -1.44 15.46 11.65
CA ALA A 229 -2.43 15.25 12.69
C ALA A 229 -2.54 16.49 13.58
N THR A 230 -3.76 16.79 14.02
CA THR A 230 -4.00 17.89 14.98
C THR A 230 -3.96 17.41 16.42
N HIS A 231 -4.22 16.13 16.62
CA HIS A 231 -4.22 15.45 17.91
C HIS A 231 -3.75 13.99 17.72
N ALA A 232 -3.09 13.44 18.71
CA ALA A 232 -2.66 12.04 18.70
C ALA A 232 -2.88 11.39 20.07
N PHE A 233 -3.37 10.14 20.10
CA PHE A 233 -3.71 9.40 21.30
C PHE A 233 -3.23 7.95 21.23
N ALA A 234 -2.98 7.33 22.39
CA ALA A 234 -2.55 5.94 22.44
C ALA A 234 -3.70 4.96 22.16
N GLY A 235 -4.93 5.36 22.47
CA GLY A 235 -6.11 4.53 22.28
C GLY A 235 -7.39 5.33 22.08
N PRO A 236 -8.48 4.65 21.65
CA PRO A 236 -9.75 5.31 21.35
C PRO A 236 -10.42 5.91 22.59
N GLU A 237 -10.25 5.35 23.78
CA GLU A 237 -10.85 5.86 25.01
C GLU A 237 -10.26 7.23 25.39
N GLU A 238 -8.94 7.42 25.21
CA GLU A 238 -8.30 8.71 25.46
C GLU A 238 -8.74 9.77 24.41
N ALA A 239 -8.91 9.36 23.16
CA ALA A 239 -9.31 10.24 22.08
C ALA A 239 -10.78 10.72 22.20
N LYS A 240 -11.62 9.93 22.85
CA LYS A 240 -13.08 10.11 22.84
C LYS A 240 -13.53 11.43 23.48
N GLU A 241 -12.97 11.81 24.62
CA GLU A 241 -13.32 13.07 25.29
C GLU A 241 -12.95 14.25 24.41
N THR A 242 -11.75 14.25 23.84
CA THR A 242 -11.29 15.31 22.93
C THR A 242 -12.17 15.38 21.68
N LEU A 243 -12.51 14.23 21.08
CA LEU A 243 -13.39 14.16 19.92
C LEU A 243 -14.77 14.78 20.23
N VAL A 244 -15.38 14.42 21.35
CA VAL A 244 -16.67 14.96 21.78
C VAL A 244 -16.61 16.48 21.96
N ASN A 245 -15.55 16.99 22.59
CA ASN A 245 -15.37 18.42 22.83
C ASN A 245 -15.16 19.20 21.52
N LEU A 246 -14.29 18.72 20.63
CA LEU A 246 -14.01 19.34 19.32
C LEU A 246 -15.24 19.42 18.43
N THR A 247 -16.09 18.40 18.50
CA THR A 247 -17.27 18.26 17.63
C THR A 247 -18.58 18.66 18.32
N ARG A 248 -18.53 19.12 19.57
CA ARG A 248 -19.72 19.42 20.38
C ARG A 248 -20.69 18.24 20.46
N GLY A 249 -20.16 17.03 20.59
CA GLY A 249 -20.91 15.78 20.68
C GLY A 249 -21.33 15.17 19.34
N GLN A 250 -20.96 15.77 18.19
CA GLN A 250 -21.36 15.24 16.87
C GLN A 250 -20.51 14.07 16.40
N LEU A 251 -19.34 13.86 17.03
CA LEU A 251 -18.36 12.83 16.69
C LEU A 251 -17.69 13.04 15.30
N ALA A 252 -16.96 12.03 14.81
CA ALA A 252 -16.20 12.14 13.58
C ALA A 252 -17.07 12.04 12.32
N ASP A 253 -16.76 12.86 11.32
CA ASP A 253 -17.38 12.75 9.99
C ASP A 253 -16.82 11.53 9.25
N LYS A 254 -15.51 11.25 9.43
CA LYS A 254 -14.78 10.18 8.76
C LYS A 254 -13.92 9.42 9.77
N VAL A 255 -13.93 8.10 9.67
CA VAL A 255 -13.02 7.23 10.43
C VAL A 255 -12.34 6.28 9.45
N ILE A 256 -11.00 6.23 9.47
CA ILE A 256 -10.20 5.42 8.55
C ILE A 256 -9.38 4.43 9.36
N CYS A 257 -9.58 3.14 9.12
CA CYS A 257 -8.93 2.05 9.83
C CYS A 257 -7.80 1.47 8.97
N THR A 258 -6.56 1.67 9.40
CA THR A 258 -5.33 1.26 8.71
C THR A 258 -4.38 0.46 9.61
N VAL A 259 -4.90 -0.11 10.69
CA VAL A 259 -4.13 -0.93 11.62
C VAL A 259 -3.59 -2.18 10.92
N GLY A 260 -2.44 -2.68 11.35
CA GLY A 260 -1.80 -3.87 10.78
C GLY A 260 -2.62 -5.15 10.99
N GLU A 261 -3.32 -5.25 12.13
CA GLU A 261 -4.22 -6.36 12.46
C GLU A 261 -5.61 -5.82 12.79
N MET A 262 -6.52 -5.98 11.84
CA MET A 262 -7.92 -5.62 12.04
C MET A 262 -8.63 -6.66 12.91
N ASN A 263 -9.48 -6.18 13.83
CA ASN A 263 -10.31 -7.01 14.69
C ASN A 263 -11.62 -6.29 15.06
N ASN A 264 -12.53 -7.02 15.73
CA ASN A 264 -13.84 -6.48 16.10
C ASN A 264 -13.79 -5.30 17.08
N ASP A 265 -12.76 -5.21 17.93
CA ASP A 265 -12.65 -4.09 18.88
C ASP A 265 -12.31 -2.79 18.16
N VAL A 266 -11.41 -2.85 17.18
CA VAL A 266 -11.10 -1.70 16.32
C VAL A 266 -12.33 -1.27 15.51
N VAL A 267 -13.03 -2.23 14.90
CA VAL A 267 -14.26 -1.94 14.13
C VAL A 267 -15.33 -1.30 15.01
N LYS A 268 -15.54 -1.84 16.21
CA LYS A 268 -16.49 -1.30 17.18
C LYS A 268 -16.10 0.12 17.60
N ALA A 269 -14.85 0.35 17.98
CA ALA A 269 -14.37 1.69 18.35
C ALA A 269 -14.53 2.69 17.19
N ALA A 270 -14.21 2.29 15.97
CA ALA A 270 -14.38 3.12 14.77
C ALA A 270 -15.83 3.53 14.57
N VAL A 271 -16.78 2.59 14.69
CA VAL A 271 -18.22 2.88 14.58
C VAL A 271 -18.70 3.77 15.72
N ASP A 272 -18.26 3.51 16.96
CA ASP A 272 -18.65 4.29 18.14
C ASP A 272 -18.14 5.75 18.07
N MET A 273 -17.01 5.99 17.41
CA MET A 273 -16.44 7.33 17.20
C MET A 273 -17.03 8.06 15.97
N THR A 274 -17.80 7.38 15.13
CA THR A 274 -18.40 7.96 13.92
C THR A 274 -19.71 8.66 14.21
N GLY A 275 -19.85 9.89 13.74
CA GLY A 275 -21.06 10.70 13.87
C GLY A 275 -22.21 10.25 12.95
N LYS A 276 -23.31 10.99 13.00
CA LYS A 276 -24.45 10.80 12.08
C LYS A 276 -24.03 11.13 10.65
N ALA A 277 -24.50 10.34 9.70
CA ALA A 277 -24.12 10.39 8.27
C ALA A 277 -22.62 10.19 8.00
N GLY A 278 -21.83 9.84 9.03
CA GLY A 278 -20.38 9.63 8.90
C GLY A 278 -20.03 8.33 8.19
N THR A 279 -18.77 8.23 7.79
CA THR A 279 -18.24 7.09 7.01
C THR A 279 -17.08 6.43 7.75
N VAL A 280 -17.14 5.10 7.89
CA VAL A 280 -16.01 4.26 8.30
C VAL A 280 -15.41 3.61 7.08
N VAL A 281 -14.11 3.78 6.89
CA VAL A 281 -13.32 3.15 5.81
C VAL A 281 -12.41 2.09 6.41
N ILE A 282 -12.49 0.87 5.89
CA ILE A 282 -11.63 -0.24 6.26
C ILE A 282 -10.59 -0.43 5.15
N THR A 283 -9.35 -0.13 5.47
CA THR A 283 -8.19 -0.29 4.55
C THR A 283 -7.20 -1.34 5.09
N GLY A 284 -7.20 -1.56 6.41
CA GLY A 284 -6.37 -2.59 7.05
C GLY A 284 -6.69 -3.98 6.52
N VAL A 285 -5.63 -4.77 6.27
CA VAL A 285 -5.74 -6.15 5.79
C VAL A 285 -5.88 -7.11 6.97
N GLY A 286 -6.56 -8.24 6.77
CA GLY A 286 -6.69 -9.30 7.76
C GLY A 286 -7.86 -10.23 7.44
N TYR A 287 -7.80 -11.45 8.00
CA TYR A 287 -8.91 -12.42 7.94
C TYR A 287 -9.65 -12.38 9.27
N TYR A 288 -10.79 -11.72 9.31
CA TYR A 288 -11.62 -11.61 10.52
C TYR A 288 -13.08 -11.44 10.13
N ASP A 289 -13.95 -11.96 10.99
CA ASP A 289 -15.39 -11.73 10.88
C ASP A 289 -15.77 -10.42 11.56
N MET A 290 -16.53 -9.57 10.89
CA MET A 290 -17.06 -8.34 11.48
C MET A 290 -18.47 -8.59 12.04
N VAL A 291 -18.65 -8.31 13.34
CA VAL A 291 -19.95 -8.33 13.99
C VAL A 291 -20.41 -6.90 14.22
N LEU A 292 -21.44 -6.48 13.50
CA LEU A 292 -22.01 -5.12 13.60
C LEU A 292 -23.49 -5.19 13.93
N PRO A 293 -23.94 -4.44 14.98
CA PRO A 293 -25.37 -4.24 15.21
C PRO A 293 -25.95 -3.40 14.07
N GLY A 294 -26.77 -3.99 13.21
CA GLY A 294 -27.35 -3.30 12.03
C GLY A 294 -28.10 -2.01 12.37
N GLY A 295 -28.72 -1.94 13.55
CA GLY A 295 -29.41 -0.74 14.02
C GLY A 295 -28.51 0.51 14.17
N ILE A 296 -27.20 0.32 14.40
CA ILE A 296 -26.25 1.44 14.51
C ILE A 296 -26.02 2.10 13.14
N LEU A 297 -26.01 1.31 12.08
CA LEU A 297 -25.87 1.84 10.70
C LEU A 297 -27.15 2.54 10.25
N ILE A 298 -28.30 1.89 10.43
CA ILE A 298 -29.61 2.40 9.99
C ILE A 298 -30.00 3.66 10.78
N GLY A 299 -29.92 3.61 12.12
CA GLY A 299 -30.41 4.67 12.99
C GLY A 299 -29.68 6.01 12.85
N TYR A 300 -28.43 5.98 12.37
CA TYR A 300 -27.61 7.18 12.21
C TYR A 300 -27.18 7.43 10.76
N HIS A 301 -27.71 6.71 9.79
CA HIS A 301 -27.36 6.83 8.37
C HIS A 301 -25.84 6.73 8.11
N ARG A 302 -25.16 5.90 8.89
CA ARG A 302 -23.70 5.68 8.77
C ARG A 302 -23.38 4.79 7.58
N ARG A 303 -22.21 4.97 7.02
CA ARG A 303 -21.65 4.13 5.95
C ARG A 303 -20.44 3.37 6.47
N MET A 304 -20.25 2.14 5.99
CA MET A 304 -19.02 1.38 6.16
C MET A 304 -18.63 0.80 4.81
N GLN A 305 -17.37 0.94 4.43
CA GLN A 305 -16.87 0.42 3.15
C GLN A 305 -15.42 -0.03 3.26
N GLY A 306 -15.07 -1.04 2.46
CA GLY A 306 -13.68 -1.43 2.20
C GLY A 306 -13.03 -0.54 1.15
N ALA A 307 -11.72 -0.38 1.23
CA ALA A 307 -10.94 0.39 0.27
C ALA A 307 -9.67 -0.36 -0.14
N LEU A 308 -9.70 -1.04 -1.27
CA LEU A 308 -8.51 -1.58 -1.90
C LEU A 308 -7.74 -0.44 -2.57
N PHE A 309 -6.45 -0.30 -2.24
CA PHE A 309 -5.59 0.77 -2.76
C PHE A 309 -6.15 2.20 -2.50
N GLY A 310 -6.97 2.35 -1.46
CA GLY A 310 -7.63 3.63 -1.15
C GLY A 310 -8.68 4.09 -2.17
N GLY A 311 -9.03 3.26 -3.16
CA GLY A 311 -9.88 3.67 -4.29
C GLY A 311 -9.10 4.38 -5.41
N ALA A 312 -7.78 4.31 -5.42
CA ALA A 312 -6.91 5.02 -6.35
C ALA A 312 -7.05 4.58 -7.82
N ASN A 313 -6.75 5.51 -8.70
CA ASN A 313 -6.47 5.26 -10.12
C ASN A 313 -4.95 5.39 -10.36
N PRO A 314 -4.17 4.31 -10.28
CA PRO A 314 -2.71 4.36 -10.17
C PRO A 314 -2.02 5.18 -11.26
N LEU A 315 -2.52 5.15 -12.49
CA LEU A 315 -1.93 5.90 -13.61
C LEU A 315 -2.06 7.43 -13.45
N TYR A 316 -3.01 7.89 -12.66
CA TYR A 316 -3.22 9.29 -12.34
C TYR A 316 -2.66 9.65 -10.97
N ASP A 317 -2.97 8.84 -9.95
CA ASP A 317 -2.70 9.20 -8.56
C ASP A 317 -1.22 9.05 -8.17
N ILE A 318 -0.49 8.08 -8.72
CA ILE A 318 0.94 7.93 -8.43
C ILE A 318 1.72 9.17 -8.89
N PRO A 319 1.61 9.63 -10.16
CA PRO A 319 2.26 10.87 -10.59
C PRO A 319 1.76 12.11 -9.83
N MET A 320 0.47 12.19 -9.55
CA MET A 320 -0.13 13.31 -8.80
C MET A 320 0.47 13.40 -7.39
N ILE A 321 0.56 12.30 -6.66
CA ILE A 321 1.14 12.26 -5.31
C ILE A 321 2.63 12.64 -5.32
N LEU A 322 3.39 12.17 -6.31
CA LEU A 322 4.79 12.57 -6.50
C LEU A 322 4.91 14.08 -6.78
N GLY A 323 4.01 14.63 -7.61
CA GLY A 323 3.93 16.07 -7.85
C GLY A 323 3.60 16.89 -6.60
N LEU A 324 2.72 16.39 -5.73
CA LEU A 324 2.44 17.03 -4.43
C LEU A 324 3.65 17.02 -3.49
N TRP A 325 4.45 15.96 -3.54
CA TRP A 325 5.72 15.94 -2.81
C TRP A 325 6.71 16.98 -3.37
N GLN A 326 6.88 17.05 -4.70
CA GLN A 326 7.75 18.06 -5.33
C GLN A 326 7.32 19.50 -5.01
N SER A 327 6.00 19.77 -4.94
CA SER A 327 5.47 21.09 -4.54
C SER A 327 5.59 21.37 -3.02
N GLY A 328 5.88 20.36 -2.20
CA GLY A 328 5.96 20.49 -0.74
C GLY A 328 4.62 20.39 -0.02
N ASP A 329 3.54 20.02 -0.71
CA ASP A 329 2.20 19.88 -0.14
C ASP A 329 2.07 18.63 0.76
N ILE A 330 2.86 17.60 0.47
CA ILE A 330 2.99 16.38 1.29
C ILE A 330 4.45 16.02 1.51
N LYS A 331 4.70 15.24 2.55
CA LYS A 331 6.03 14.77 2.94
C LYS A 331 6.17 13.29 2.64
N LEU A 332 7.14 12.91 1.81
CA LEU A 332 7.46 11.51 1.50
C LEU A 332 8.85 11.12 1.97
N THR A 333 9.81 12.04 1.92
CA THR A 333 11.20 11.77 2.33
C THR A 333 11.29 11.36 3.78
N GLU A 334 10.52 12.00 4.64
CA GLU A 334 10.43 11.76 6.08
C GLU A 334 9.84 10.39 6.43
N LEU A 335 9.14 9.76 5.50
CA LEU A 335 8.58 8.42 5.69
C LEU A 335 9.67 7.34 5.66
N VAL A 336 10.75 7.53 4.89
CA VAL A 336 11.86 6.57 4.77
C VAL A 336 12.73 6.67 6.01
N THR A 337 12.36 5.94 7.05
CA THR A 337 13.07 5.96 8.33
C THR A 337 14.22 4.95 8.39
N GLN A 338 14.21 3.92 7.52
CA GLN A 338 15.25 2.90 7.51
C GLN A 338 15.48 2.36 6.09
N ARG A 339 16.74 2.07 5.76
CA ARG A 339 17.16 1.45 4.50
C ARG A 339 17.84 0.13 4.76
N TYR A 340 17.57 -0.85 3.91
CA TYR A 340 18.07 -2.22 4.00
C TYR A 340 18.66 -2.64 2.65
N THR A 341 19.54 -3.62 2.65
CA THR A 341 19.88 -4.40 1.46
C THR A 341 18.88 -5.55 1.29
N LEU A 342 18.88 -6.21 0.14
CA LEU A 342 18.04 -7.40 -0.07
C LEU A 342 18.35 -8.51 0.96
N ASP A 343 19.63 -8.63 1.39
CA ASP A 343 20.07 -9.60 2.40
C ASP A 343 19.44 -9.35 3.78
N GLN A 344 19.06 -8.12 4.06
CA GLN A 344 18.47 -7.70 5.33
C GLN A 344 16.93 -7.73 5.31
N VAL A 345 16.29 -8.34 4.32
CA VAL A 345 14.83 -8.37 4.21
C VAL A 345 14.16 -8.88 5.50
N ASN A 346 14.69 -9.95 6.10
CA ASN A 346 14.14 -10.50 7.34
C ASN A 346 14.36 -9.57 8.55
N GLU A 347 15.50 -8.89 8.62
CA GLU A 347 15.78 -7.86 9.63
C GLU A 347 14.79 -6.69 9.50
N GLY A 348 14.58 -6.21 8.27
CA GLY A 348 13.63 -5.13 7.98
C GLY A 348 12.21 -5.45 8.42
N TYR A 349 11.75 -6.69 8.24
CA TYR A 349 10.44 -7.13 8.76
C TYR A 349 10.41 -7.23 10.27
N GLN A 350 11.49 -7.69 10.91
CA GLN A 350 11.57 -7.71 12.38
C GLN A 350 11.46 -6.29 12.95
N ASP A 351 12.19 -5.33 12.37
CA ASP A 351 12.13 -3.92 12.79
C ASP A 351 10.73 -3.30 12.56
N MET A 352 10.06 -3.67 11.48
CA MET A 352 8.68 -3.25 11.23
C MET A 352 7.72 -3.81 12.29
N MET A 353 7.83 -5.09 12.63
CA MET A 353 7.00 -5.72 13.67
C MET A 353 7.28 -5.16 15.06
N ASP A 354 8.53 -4.83 15.35
CA ASP A 354 8.95 -4.17 16.60
C ASP A 354 8.53 -2.67 16.67
N GLY A 355 7.94 -2.13 15.59
CA GLY A 355 7.48 -0.74 15.52
C GLY A 355 8.60 0.31 15.46
N LYS A 356 9.81 -0.09 15.05
CA LYS A 356 11.01 0.78 15.02
C LYS A 356 11.07 1.71 13.80
N ASN A 357 10.23 1.48 12.78
CA ASN A 357 10.21 2.30 11.58
C ASN A 357 8.79 2.70 11.17
N ILE A 358 8.67 3.77 10.37
CA ILE A 358 7.45 4.12 9.63
C ILE A 358 7.46 3.35 8.31
N ARG A 359 8.54 3.53 7.50
CA ARG A 359 8.77 2.79 6.26
C ARG A 359 10.22 2.34 6.17
N GLY A 360 10.38 1.04 5.97
CA GLY A 360 11.64 0.44 5.56
C GLY A 360 11.68 0.29 4.04
N VAL A 361 12.83 0.51 3.43
CA VAL A 361 13.02 0.39 1.99
C VAL A 361 14.27 -0.45 1.72
N ILE A 362 14.14 -1.47 0.88
CA ILE A 362 15.28 -2.19 0.30
C ILE A 362 15.85 -1.36 -0.83
N ILE A 363 17.15 -1.11 -0.81
CA ILE A 363 17.90 -0.55 -1.93
C ILE A 363 18.63 -1.73 -2.61
N HIS A 364 18.31 -1.96 -3.88
CA HIS A 364 18.92 -3.04 -4.63
C HIS A 364 20.33 -2.69 -5.09
N GLU A 365 21.26 -3.61 -4.92
CA GLU A 365 22.63 -3.55 -5.44
C GLU A 365 22.73 -4.38 -6.73
N HIS A 366 23.48 -3.90 -7.74
CA HIS A 366 23.59 -4.53 -9.09
C HIS A 366 25.03 -4.80 -9.50
#